data_123b61899681dab9f47598b26ac2b4e2
#
_entry.id   123b61899681dab9f47598b26ac2b4e2
#
_cell.length_a   1.000
_cell.length_b   1.000
_cell.length_c   1.000
_cell.angle_alpha   90.00
_cell.angle_beta   90.00
_cell.angle_gamma   90.00
#
_symmetry.space_group_name_H-M   'P 1'
#
loop_
_entity.id
_entity.type
_entity.pdbx_description
1 polymer ?
#
loop_
_entity_poly.entity_id
_entity_poly.type
_entity_poly.pdbx_seq_one_letter_code
_entity_poly.pdbx_strand_id
1 'polypeptide(L)'
;MKSSTRSLTDGPLAKQILLVSLPLALSNLLQVLFNMSDVAVVGRFAGSTALGAVGSTSIFVTLFTGFLIGLGNGINVLVARFYGARHPNDVHDTVHSALIVSLIAGVILLVVGLLGSPAMLRLLNTKEDLLPGAILYLRVYFLGMPALALYNFGSAVFSAIGETKKPLYILSFAGVLNILLNLFFVIVCNLDVAGVALASAISQCVSAGLILHALTRVQDCYALHFKEAKLDPAMTKSILALGLPAGFQNAIFAIANLFIQAGVNSFDSLMVKGNSAAANADPLIYDCMAAFYMACASFMSQNYGAGKPDRVKKSYFISLAYSFGVGLALGGGLFLFGRQFLALFTTESAVVDAGMKRVGVMALAYCISAFMDCTIAASRGLGKTVVPTVIVIMGSCVFRVIWVYTIFARFHTIPSLYLLYPCSWALTAIAEILYFIHCYKQAMKIFREPIPSSL
;
A
#
# COMPACT_ATOMS: atom_id res chain seq x y z
N MET A 1 22.43 22.79 -15.98
CA MET A 1 22.19 22.62 -14.51
C MET A 1 22.35 21.14 -14.20
N LYS A 2 23.24 20.75 -13.29
CA LYS A 2 23.43 19.35 -12.90
C LYS A 2 22.12 18.83 -12.31
N SER A 3 21.53 17.78 -12.88
CA SER A 3 20.39 17.05 -12.33
C SER A 3 20.72 16.68 -10.87
N SER A 4 19.92 17.18 -9.94
CA SER A 4 20.10 16.93 -8.50
C SER A 4 19.52 15.56 -8.07
N THR A 5 19.24 14.70 -9.03
CA THR A 5 18.78 13.33 -8.78
C THR A 5 19.93 12.55 -8.14
N ARG A 6 19.81 12.30 -6.84
CA ARG A 6 20.76 11.47 -6.11
C ARG A 6 20.60 10.04 -6.58
N SER A 7 21.58 9.57 -7.36
CA SER A 7 21.64 8.14 -7.70
C SER A 7 21.59 7.29 -6.44
N LEU A 8 20.68 6.32 -6.38
CA LEU A 8 20.58 5.37 -5.25
C LEU A 8 21.72 4.35 -5.26
N THR A 9 22.55 4.40 -6.30
CA THR A 9 23.68 3.47 -6.49
C THR A 9 24.99 3.94 -5.86
N ASP A 10 25.09 5.22 -5.38
CA ASP A 10 26.31 5.82 -4.86
C ASP A 10 26.06 6.48 -3.50
N GLY A 11 27.12 6.71 -2.73
CA GLY A 11 27.07 7.40 -1.43
C GLY A 11 26.66 6.51 -0.24
N PRO A 12 26.44 7.12 0.96
CA PRO A 12 26.16 6.40 2.20
C PRO A 12 24.75 5.80 2.21
N LEU A 13 24.65 4.50 2.06
CA LEU A 13 23.42 3.76 1.79
C LEU A 13 22.36 3.93 2.91
N ALA A 14 22.76 3.81 4.17
CA ALA A 14 21.84 3.92 5.32
C ALA A 14 21.16 5.31 5.34
N LYS A 15 21.95 6.38 5.17
CA LYS A 15 21.42 7.75 5.12
C LYS A 15 20.47 7.96 3.93
N GLN A 16 20.80 7.39 2.78
CA GLN A 16 19.96 7.51 1.58
C GLN A 16 18.64 6.77 1.74
N ILE A 17 18.65 5.54 2.24
CA ILE A 17 17.43 4.78 2.53
C ILE A 17 16.54 5.58 3.48
N LEU A 18 17.09 6.12 4.57
CA LEU A 18 16.32 6.93 5.51
C LEU A 18 15.71 8.18 4.85
N LEU A 19 16.50 8.92 4.05
CA LEU A 19 16.04 10.14 3.38
C LEU A 19 14.96 9.89 2.30
N VAL A 20 14.97 8.73 1.68
CA VAL A 20 13.94 8.32 0.70
C VAL A 20 12.70 7.80 1.43
N SER A 21 12.87 7.06 2.52
CA SER A 21 11.76 6.46 3.27
C SER A 21 10.96 7.49 4.08
N LEU A 22 11.59 8.54 4.63
CA LEU A 22 10.87 9.53 5.44
C LEU A 22 9.72 10.23 4.69
N PRO A 23 9.90 10.73 3.44
CA PRO A 23 8.78 11.29 2.69
C PRO A 23 7.72 10.25 2.34
N LEU A 24 8.09 8.99 2.11
CA LEU A 24 7.13 7.90 1.88
C LEU A 24 6.31 7.61 3.14
N ALA A 25 6.95 7.53 4.30
CA ALA A 25 6.25 7.34 5.57
C ALA A 25 5.26 8.49 5.83
N LEU A 26 5.69 9.72 5.60
CA LEU A 26 4.83 10.89 5.75
C LEU A 26 3.67 10.88 4.74
N SER A 27 3.90 10.47 3.49
CA SER A 27 2.83 10.30 2.49
C SER A 27 1.81 9.26 2.94
N ASN A 28 2.25 8.12 3.44
CA ASN A 28 1.37 7.06 3.92
C ASN A 28 0.54 7.53 5.12
N LEU A 29 1.16 8.19 6.09
CA LEU A 29 0.46 8.77 7.25
C LEU A 29 -0.56 9.82 6.84
N LEU A 30 -0.23 10.70 5.88
CA LEU A 30 -1.17 11.68 5.36
C LEU A 30 -2.37 11.01 4.69
N GLN A 31 -2.20 9.93 3.97
CA GLN A 31 -3.33 9.17 3.39
C GLN A 31 -4.26 8.63 4.48
N VAL A 32 -3.71 8.09 5.57
CA VAL A 32 -4.52 7.65 6.72
C VAL A 32 -5.30 8.82 7.31
N LEU A 33 -4.63 9.96 7.55
CA LEU A 33 -5.29 11.15 8.11
C LEU A 33 -6.39 11.71 7.19
N PHE A 34 -6.19 11.69 5.87
CA PHE A 34 -7.21 12.13 4.92
C PHE A 34 -8.42 11.20 4.91
N ASN A 35 -8.21 9.87 4.92
CA ASN A 35 -9.29 8.90 5.03
C ASN A 35 -10.07 9.05 6.34
N MET A 36 -9.37 9.29 7.46
CA MET A 36 -10.01 9.56 8.74
C MET A 36 -10.82 10.86 8.72
N SER A 37 -10.32 11.89 8.02
CA SER A 37 -11.03 13.17 7.84
C SER A 37 -12.32 12.99 7.03
N ASP A 38 -12.28 12.19 5.95
CA ASP A 38 -13.46 11.89 5.15
C ASP A 38 -14.56 11.25 6.00
N VAL A 39 -14.22 10.23 6.78
CA VAL A 39 -15.14 9.55 7.70
C VAL A 39 -15.66 10.51 8.77
N ALA A 40 -14.82 11.38 9.33
CA ALA A 40 -15.20 12.35 10.35
C ALA A 40 -16.18 13.40 9.80
N VAL A 41 -15.96 13.92 8.60
CA VAL A 41 -16.85 14.87 7.94
C VAL A 41 -18.22 14.24 7.67
N VAL A 42 -18.25 13.02 7.13
CA VAL A 42 -19.52 12.31 6.90
C VAL A 42 -20.26 12.06 8.20
N GLY A 43 -19.58 11.52 9.22
CA GLY A 43 -20.21 11.18 10.49
C GLY A 43 -20.77 12.38 11.24
N ARG A 44 -20.11 13.54 11.14
CA ARG A 44 -20.52 14.76 11.86
C ARG A 44 -21.57 15.59 11.13
N PHE A 45 -21.53 15.64 9.81
CA PHE A 45 -22.35 16.58 9.03
C PHE A 45 -23.38 15.91 8.13
N ALA A 46 -23.17 14.65 7.68
CA ALA A 46 -24.11 13.94 6.83
C ALA A 46 -24.97 12.90 7.59
N GLY A 47 -24.65 12.64 8.86
CA GLY A 47 -25.43 11.77 9.75
C GLY A 47 -25.02 10.29 9.71
N SER A 48 -25.66 9.51 10.59
CA SER A 48 -25.31 8.10 10.85
C SER A 48 -25.56 7.17 9.65
N THR A 49 -26.62 7.42 8.88
CA THR A 49 -26.94 6.63 7.68
C THR A 49 -25.88 6.81 6.59
N ALA A 50 -25.46 8.06 6.36
CA ALA A 50 -24.38 8.36 5.42
C ALA A 50 -23.06 7.73 5.87
N LEU A 51 -22.73 7.80 7.17
CA LEU A 51 -21.57 7.16 7.75
C LEU A 51 -21.59 5.64 7.55
N GLY A 52 -22.74 5.01 7.79
CA GLY A 52 -22.93 3.58 7.56
C GLY A 52 -22.80 3.19 6.10
N ALA A 53 -23.32 4.01 5.17
CA ALA A 53 -23.19 3.80 3.74
C ALA A 53 -21.70 3.86 3.29
N VAL A 54 -20.96 4.89 3.71
CA VAL A 54 -19.51 5.01 3.41
C VAL A 54 -18.73 3.89 4.04
N GLY A 55 -19.02 3.53 5.30
CA GLY A 55 -18.34 2.44 6.00
C GLY A 55 -18.49 1.09 5.31
N SER A 56 -19.68 0.79 4.76
CA SER A 56 -19.93 -0.46 4.04
C SER A 56 -19.19 -0.58 2.70
N THR A 57 -18.67 0.52 2.17
CA THR A 57 -17.89 0.54 0.92
C THR A 57 -16.39 0.38 1.12
N SER A 58 -15.89 0.57 2.33
CA SER A 58 -14.46 0.68 2.66
C SER A 58 -13.62 -0.48 2.15
N ILE A 59 -14.16 -1.69 2.18
CA ILE A 59 -13.45 -2.88 1.70
C ILE A 59 -13.21 -2.84 0.20
N PHE A 60 -14.19 -2.40 -0.59
CA PHE A 60 -14.04 -2.30 -2.03
C PHE A 60 -13.06 -1.19 -2.41
N VAL A 61 -13.13 -0.06 -1.71
CA VAL A 61 -12.15 1.03 -1.87
C VAL A 61 -10.74 0.52 -1.58
N THR A 62 -10.54 -0.19 -0.47
CA THR A 62 -9.24 -0.77 -0.09
C THR A 62 -8.76 -1.82 -1.11
N LEU A 63 -9.64 -2.69 -1.57
CA LEU A 63 -9.34 -3.74 -2.54
C LEU A 63 -8.83 -3.15 -3.87
N PHE A 64 -9.56 -2.21 -4.44
CA PHE A 64 -9.23 -1.64 -5.74
C PHE A 64 -8.04 -0.67 -5.66
N THR A 65 -7.96 0.12 -4.60
CA THR A 65 -6.80 0.99 -4.34
C THR A 65 -5.54 0.16 -4.12
N GLY A 66 -5.64 -0.90 -3.31
CA GLY A 66 -4.53 -1.84 -3.07
C GLY A 66 -4.05 -2.53 -4.35
N PHE A 67 -4.97 -2.87 -5.26
CA PHE A 67 -4.61 -3.42 -6.57
C PHE A 67 -3.77 -2.42 -7.39
N LEU A 68 -4.17 -1.15 -7.46
CA LEU A 68 -3.43 -0.10 -8.17
C LEU A 68 -2.06 0.18 -7.55
N ILE A 69 -1.96 0.16 -6.22
CA ILE A 69 -0.68 0.29 -5.51
C ILE A 69 0.24 -0.88 -5.87
N GLY A 70 -0.28 -2.11 -5.90
CA GLY A 70 0.48 -3.29 -6.30
C GLY A 70 0.99 -3.21 -7.74
N LEU A 71 0.16 -2.72 -8.66
CA LEU A 71 0.57 -2.47 -10.05
C LEU A 71 1.70 -1.43 -10.11
N GLY A 72 1.59 -0.36 -9.33
CA GLY A 72 2.64 0.66 -9.18
C GLY A 72 3.97 0.10 -8.68
N ASN A 73 3.95 -0.87 -7.77
CA ASN A 73 5.17 -1.52 -7.30
C ASN A 73 5.92 -2.25 -8.43
N GLY A 74 5.20 -2.86 -9.39
CA GLY A 74 5.82 -3.47 -10.57
C GLY A 74 6.52 -2.42 -11.46
N ILE A 75 5.86 -1.29 -11.67
CA ILE A 75 6.43 -0.15 -12.42
C ILE A 75 7.68 0.38 -11.73
N ASN A 76 7.62 0.58 -10.41
CA ASN A 76 8.75 1.06 -9.62
C ASN A 76 9.99 0.17 -9.78
N VAL A 77 9.83 -1.14 -9.64
CA VAL A 77 10.93 -2.12 -9.75
C VAL A 77 11.56 -2.07 -11.14
N LEU A 78 10.76 -1.99 -12.19
CA LEU A 78 11.25 -2.04 -13.57
C LEU A 78 11.98 -0.75 -13.95
N VAL A 79 11.38 0.41 -13.64
CA VAL A 79 12.01 1.73 -13.85
C VAL A 79 13.32 1.83 -13.04
N ALA A 80 13.31 1.43 -11.77
CA ALA A 80 14.49 1.44 -10.92
C ALA A 80 15.62 0.58 -11.49
N ARG A 81 15.30 -0.60 -12.01
CA ARG A 81 16.27 -1.51 -12.61
C ARG A 81 16.97 -0.91 -13.82
N PHE A 82 16.21 -0.42 -14.80
CA PHE A 82 16.75 0.16 -16.03
C PHE A 82 17.47 1.48 -15.77
N TYR A 83 16.95 2.27 -14.82
CA TYR A 83 17.63 3.51 -14.41
C TYR A 83 19.00 3.21 -13.77
N GLY A 84 19.05 2.18 -12.90
CA GLY A 84 20.31 1.72 -12.31
C GLY A 84 21.29 1.14 -13.33
N ALA A 85 20.79 0.42 -14.32
CA ALA A 85 21.58 -0.13 -15.43
C ALA A 85 22.07 0.93 -16.43
N ARG A 86 21.61 2.19 -16.30
CA ARG A 86 21.90 3.28 -17.25
C ARG A 86 21.42 2.97 -18.67
N HIS A 87 20.26 2.36 -18.79
CA HIS A 87 19.58 2.08 -20.07
C HIS A 87 18.46 3.12 -20.30
N PRO A 88 18.76 4.32 -20.84
CA PRO A 88 17.80 5.41 -20.94
C PRO A 88 16.60 5.07 -21.85
N ASN A 89 16.83 4.31 -22.92
CA ASN A 89 15.75 3.90 -23.83
C ASN A 89 14.76 2.96 -23.14
N ASP A 90 15.24 1.98 -22.36
CA ASP A 90 14.38 1.05 -21.63
C ASP A 90 13.61 1.76 -20.51
N VAL A 91 14.20 2.77 -19.86
CA VAL A 91 13.50 3.64 -18.91
C VAL A 91 12.37 4.40 -19.61
N HIS A 92 12.68 5.04 -20.74
CA HIS A 92 11.72 5.79 -21.54
C HIS A 92 10.54 4.89 -21.97
N ASP A 93 10.83 3.75 -22.58
CA ASP A 93 9.80 2.81 -23.06
C ASP A 93 8.96 2.22 -21.91
N THR A 94 9.59 1.98 -20.75
CA THR A 94 8.90 1.53 -19.55
C THR A 94 7.95 2.60 -19.03
N VAL A 95 8.37 3.86 -18.91
CA VAL A 95 7.52 4.96 -18.41
C VAL A 95 6.33 5.19 -19.33
N HIS A 96 6.52 5.18 -20.64
CA HIS A 96 5.44 5.41 -21.62
C HIS A 96 4.45 4.23 -21.68
N SER A 97 4.95 2.98 -21.64
CA SER A 97 4.10 1.80 -21.53
C SER A 97 3.33 1.75 -20.21
N ALA A 98 3.99 2.12 -19.11
CA ALA A 98 3.38 2.13 -17.78
C ALA A 98 2.24 3.17 -17.67
N LEU A 99 2.37 4.33 -18.32
CA LEU A 99 1.30 5.33 -18.40
C LEU A 99 0.02 4.70 -18.98
N ILE A 100 0.16 4.03 -20.13
CA ILE A 100 -0.99 3.45 -20.84
C ILE A 100 -1.57 2.27 -20.07
N VAL A 101 -0.71 1.38 -19.54
CA VAL A 101 -1.15 0.23 -18.72
C VAL A 101 -1.92 0.71 -17.48
N SER A 102 -1.43 1.74 -16.81
CA SER A 102 -2.10 2.30 -15.62
C SER A 102 -3.43 2.94 -15.98
N LEU A 103 -3.51 3.68 -17.10
CA LEU A 103 -4.76 4.27 -17.57
C LEU A 103 -5.78 3.18 -17.92
N ILE A 104 -5.37 2.13 -18.65
CA ILE A 104 -6.24 0.99 -18.99
C ILE A 104 -6.73 0.31 -17.70
N ALA A 105 -5.84 0.04 -16.74
CA ALA A 105 -6.21 -0.56 -15.47
C ALA A 105 -7.23 0.31 -14.71
N GLY A 106 -7.00 1.63 -14.65
CA GLY A 106 -7.92 2.57 -14.04
C GLY A 106 -9.29 2.61 -14.71
N VAL A 107 -9.34 2.56 -16.06
CA VAL A 107 -10.58 2.52 -16.82
C VAL A 107 -11.32 1.20 -16.62
N ILE A 108 -10.60 0.06 -16.58
CA ILE A 108 -11.20 -1.25 -16.28
C ILE A 108 -11.85 -1.21 -14.89
N LEU A 109 -11.14 -0.68 -13.86
CA LEU A 109 -11.68 -0.57 -12.51
C LEU A 109 -12.86 0.41 -12.44
N LEU A 110 -12.84 1.50 -13.20
CA LEU A 110 -13.98 2.41 -13.35
C LEU A 110 -15.21 1.66 -13.87
N VAL A 111 -15.09 0.92 -14.95
CA VAL A 111 -16.21 0.17 -15.56
C VAL A 111 -16.71 -0.91 -14.60
N VAL A 112 -15.80 -1.69 -14.02
CA VAL A 112 -16.12 -2.73 -13.02
C VAL A 112 -16.84 -2.11 -11.81
N GLY A 113 -16.37 -0.97 -11.32
CA GLY A 113 -16.98 -0.28 -10.19
C GLY A 113 -18.35 0.30 -10.51
N LEU A 114 -18.53 0.97 -11.65
CA LEU A 114 -19.81 1.55 -12.07
C LEU A 114 -20.90 0.49 -12.25
N LEU A 115 -20.56 -0.61 -12.91
CA LEU A 115 -21.51 -1.69 -13.21
C LEU A 115 -21.67 -2.67 -12.05
N GLY A 116 -20.58 -2.96 -11.34
CA GLY A 116 -20.54 -3.99 -10.30
C GLY A 116 -20.95 -3.52 -8.90
N SER A 117 -20.98 -2.21 -8.62
CA SER A 117 -21.27 -1.70 -7.26
C SER A 117 -22.53 -2.29 -6.62
N PRO A 118 -23.69 -2.43 -7.31
CA PRO A 118 -24.87 -3.01 -6.69
C PRO A 118 -24.69 -4.48 -6.32
N ALA A 119 -24.05 -5.26 -7.20
CA ALA A 119 -23.80 -6.68 -6.98
C ALA A 119 -22.80 -6.90 -5.84
N MET A 120 -21.72 -6.11 -5.81
CA MET A 120 -20.69 -6.18 -4.77
C MET A 120 -21.28 -5.92 -3.38
N LEU A 121 -22.06 -4.84 -3.22
CA LEU A 121 -22.66 -4.47 -1.95
C LEU A 121 -23.71 -5.47 -1.48
N ARG A 122 -24.50 -6.04 -2.38
CA ARG A 122 -25.43 -7.12 -2.05
C ARG A 122 -24.71 -8.41 -1.62
N LEU A 123 -23.58 -8.73 -2.25
CA LEU A 123 -22.75 -9.88 -1.87
C LEU A 123 -22.23 -9.76 -0.43
N LEU A 124 -21.97 -8.54 0.05
CA LEU A 124 -21.59 -8.27 1.44
C LEU A 124 -22.78 -8.16 2.39
N ASN A 125 -24.02 -8.43 1.94
CA ASN A 125 -25.24 -8.28 2.73
C ASN A 125 -25.37 -6.86 3.35
N THR A 126 -25.01 -5.83 2.57
CA THR A 126 -25.24 -4.44 2.99
C THR A 126 -26.70 -4.21 3.26
N LYS A 127 -27.04 -3.58 4.39
CA LYS A 127 -28.41 -3.33 4.79
C LYS A 127 -29.15 -2.49 3.75
N GLU A 128 -30.44 -2.79 3.55
CA GLU A 128 -31.29 -2.15 2.52
C GLU A 128 -31.39 -0.63 2.67
N ASP A 129 -31.38 -0.11 3.91
CA ASP A 129 -31.42 1.31 4.23
C ASP A 129 -30.13 2.05 3.85
N LEU A 130 -28.99 1.36 3.84
CA LEU A 130 -27.68 1.91 3.48
C LEU A 130 -27.33 1.72 1.99
N LEU A 131 -27.97 0.76 1.35
CA LEU A 131 -27.60 0.29 0.01
C LEU A 131 -27.62 1.40 -1.05
N PRO A 132 -28.65 2.28 -1.15
CA PRO A 132 -28.68 3.35 -2.15
C PRO A 132 -27.52 4.33 -2.00
N GLY A 133 -27.25 4.77 -0.76
CA GLY A 133 -26.12 5.66 -0.45
C GLY A 133 -24.77 5.04 -0.74
N ALA A 134 -24.60 3.76 -0.38
CA ALA A 134 -23.36 3.03 -0.64
C ALA A 134 -23.10 2.83 -2.14
N ILE A 135 -24.13 2.51 -2.95
CA ILE A 135 -24.03 2.42 -4.41
C ILE A 135 -23.63 3.78 -5.00
N LEU A 136 -24.28 4.85 -4.57
CA LEU A 136 -23.98 6.19 -5.05
C LEU A 136 -22.55 6.59 -4.73
N TYR A 137 -22.10 6.37 -3.49
CA TYR A 137 -20.72 6.63 -3.07
C TYR A 137 -19.72 5.88 -3.95
N LEU A 138 -19.87 4.55 -4.10
CA LEU A 138 -18.94 3.76 -4.89
C LEU A 138 -18.91 4.23 -6.34
N ARG A 139 -20.05 4.45 -6.97
CA ARG A 139 -20.09 4.88 -8.36
C ARG A 139 -19.37 6.21 -8.57
N VAL A 140 -19.60 7.20 -7.69
CA VAL A 140 -18.92 8.49 -7.77
C VAL A 140 -17.44 8.36 -7.46
N TYR A 141 -17.07 7.56 -6.46
CA TYR A 141 -15.68 7.30 -6.11
C TYR A 141 -14.90 6.64 -7.27
N PHE A 142 -15.54 5.67 -7.96
CA PHE A 142 -14.89 4.97 -9.08
C PHE A 142 -14.66 5.88 -10.30
N LEU A 143 -15.34 7.00 -10.44
CA LEU A 143 -15.01 8.01 -11.47
C LEU A 143 -13.56 8.52 -11.31
N GLY A 144 -13.02 8.53 -10.11
CA GLY A 144 -11.64 8.89 -9.82
C GLY A 144 -10.60 7.78 -10.08
N MET A 145 -11.00 6.54 -10.36
CA MET A 145 -10.05 5.41 -10.49
C MET A 145 -8.99 5.59 -11.59
N PRO A 146 -9.31 6.09 -12.79
CA PRO A 146 -8.29 6.38 -13.79
C PRO A 146 -7.27 7.40 -13.32
N ALA A 147 -7.73 8.43 -12.61
CA ALA A 147 -6.85 9.45 -12.03
C ALA A 147 -5.97 8.86 -10.90
N LEU A 148 -6.54 8.05 -10.02
CA LEU A 148 -5.79 7.37 -8.97
C LEU A 148 -4.72 6.44 -9.56
N ALA A 149 -5.03 5.71 -10.63
CA ALA A 149 -4.08 4.87 -11.34
C ALA A 149 -2.90 5.69 -11.90
N LEU A 150 -3.19 6.84 -12.51
CA LEU A 150 -2.18 7.77 -13.04
C LEU A 150 -1.33 8.41 -11.94
N TYR A 151 -1.92 8.74 -10.79
CA TYR A 151 -1.15 9.21 -9.64
C TYR A 151 -0.20 8.12 -9.11
N ASN A 152 -0.70 6.88 -8.94
CA ASN A 152 0.14 5.76 -8.50
C ASN A 152 1.28 5.46 -9.50
N PHE A 153 1.00 5.54 -10.80
CA PHE A 153 2.02 5.45 -11.84
C PHE A 153 3.12 6.49 -11.66
N GLY A 154 2.76 7.76 -11.59
CA GLY A 154 3.74 8.85 -11.46
C GLY A 154 4.52 8.79 -10.14
N SER A 155 3.85 8.45 -9.04
CA SER A 155 4.48 8.23 -7.74
C SER A 155 5.47 7.07 -7.79
N ALA A 156 5.14 5.97 -8.47
CA ALA A 156 6.02 4.82 -8.64
C ALA A 156 7.28 5.17 -9.44
N VAL A 157 7.15 5.97 -10.50
CA VAL A 157 8.29 6.46 -11.30
C VAL A 157 9.21 7.33 -10.46
N PHE A 158 8.68 8.33 -9.75
CA PHE A 158 9.49 9.18 -8.88
C PHE A 158 10.16 8.41 -7.74
N SER A 159 9.46 7.46 -7.14
CA SER A 159 10.02 6.60 -6.07
C SER A 159 11.14 5.70 -6.59
N ALA A 160 11.02 5.21 -7.84
CA ALA A 160 12.03 4.37 -8.49
C ALA A 160 13.39 5.06 -8.61
N ILE A 161 13.38 6.37 -8.81
CA ILE A 161 14.60 7.18 -8.92
C ILE A 161 15.03 7.83 -7.60
N GLY A 162 14.26 7.64 -6.52
CA GLY A 162 14.53 8.19 -5.18
C GLY A 162 14.00 9.60 -4.94
N GLU A 163 13.17 10.15 -5.82
CA GLU A 163 12.55 11.48 -5.67
C GLU A 163 11.19 11.43 -4.94
N THR A 164 11.17 10.96 -3.71
CA THR A 164 9.92 10.75 -2.95
C THR A 164 9.27 12.03 -2.40
N LYS A 165 9.96 13.16 -2.44
CA LYS A 165 9.42 14.45 -1.96
C LYS A 165 8.35 15.02 -2.90
N LYS A 166 8.50 14.87 -4.23
CA LYS A 166 7.52 15.40 -5.19
C LYS A 166 6.13 14.76 -5.02
N PRO A 167 6.01 13.42 -5.00
CA PRO A 167 4.73 12.77 -4.68
C PRO A 167 4.15 13.23 -3.33
N LEU A 168 4.98 13.39 -2.28
CA LEU A 168 4.53 13.88 -0.99
C LEU A 168 3.90 15.27 -1.07
N TYR A 169 4.54 16.23 -1.72
CA TYR A 169 3.99 17.59 -1.84
C TYR A 169 2.69 17.62 -2.63
N ILE A 170 2.61 16.84 -3.71
CA ILE A 170 1.40 16.72 -4.54
C ILE A 170 0.27 16.10 -3.71
N LEU A 171 0.55 15.03 -2.97
CA LEU A 171 -0.42 14.38 -2.10
C LEU A 171 -0.90 15.30 -0.97
N SER A 172 0.02 16.06 -0.36
CA SER A 172 -0.32 17.02 0.70
C SER A 172 -1.28 18.10 0.17
N PHE A 173 -0.99 18.64 -1.01
CA PHE A 173 -1.87 19.63 -1.66
C PHE A 173 -3.24 19.03 -1.99
N ALA A 174 -3.27 17.87 -2.63
CA ALA A 174 -4.51 17.20 -3.01
C ALA A 174 -5.34 16.78 -1.77
N GLY A 175 -4.68 16.39 -0.67
CA GLY A 175 -5.35 16.02 0.57
C GLY A 175 -5.98 17.23 1.29
N VAL A 176 -5.27 18.35 1.34
CA VAL A 176 -5.87 19.61 1.86
C VAL A 176 -7.06 20.03 1.01
N LEU A 177 -6.91 19.96 -0.32
CA LEU A 177 -8.02 20.24 -1.24
C LEU A 177 -9.20 19.30 -1.00
N ASN A 178 -8.95 18.01 -0.79
CA ASN A 178 -9.99 17.02 -0.48
C ASN A 178 -10.78 17.40 0.76
N ILE A 179 -10.11 17.78 1.86
CA ILE A 179 -10.77 18.20 3.10
C ILE A 179 -11.66 19.44 2.85
N LEU A 180 -11.14 20.45 2.14
CA LEU A 180 -11.89 21.65 1.81
C LEU A 180 -13.10 21.34 0.94
N LEU A 181 -12.95 20.50 -0.07
CA LEU A 181 -14.05 20.07 -0.94
C LEU A 181 -15.07 19.22 -0.18
N ASN A 182 -14.67 18.36 0.74
CA ASN A 182 -15.57 17.60 1.60
C ASN A 182 -16.47 18.54 2.41
N LEU A 183 -15.87 19.51 3.09
CA LEU A 183 -16.62 20.51 3.86
C LEU A 183 -17.57 21.32 2.96
N PHE A 184 -17.10 21.73 1.79
CA PHE A 184 -17.90 22.49 0.84
C PHE A 184 -19.10 21.67 0.31
N PHE A 185 -18.86 20.47 -0.20
CA PHE A 185 -19.93 19.65 -0.79
C PHE A 185 -20.92 19.13 0.24
N VAL A 186 -20.46 18.77 1.43
CA VAL A 186 -21.32 18.21 2.48
C VAL A 186 -22.10 19.33 3.20
N ILE A 187 -21.43 20.43 3.58
CA ILE A 187 -22.07 21.47 4.40
C ILE A 187 -22.79 22.51 3.53
N VAL A 188 -22.16 22.99 2.45
CA VAL A 188 -22.73 24.09 1.63
C VAL A 188 -23.67 23.54 0.56
N CYS A 189 -23.27 22.47 -0.13
CA CYS A 189 -24.05 21.87 -1.21
C CYS A 189 -25.06 20.82 -0.73
N ASN A 190 -24.98 20.35 0.51
CA ASN A 190 -25.84 19.30 1.10
C ASN A 190 -25.86 18.02 0.25
N LEU A 191 -24.71 17.61 -0.30
CA LEU A 191 -24.59 16.42 -1.16
C LEU A 191 -24.33 15.13 -0.38
N ASP A 192 -24.30 15.18 0.94
CA ASP A 192 -24.09 14.02 1.83
C ASP A 192 -22.98 13.07 1.35
N VAL A 193 -23.34 11.81 1.15
CA VAL A 193 -22.42 10.73 0.70
C VAL A 193 -21.79 11.03 -0.66
N ALA A 194 -22.58 11.58 -1.60
CA ALA A 194 -22.08 11.91 -2.94
C ALA A 194 -21.04 13.02 -2.91
N GLY A 195 -21.19 13.97 -1.96
CA GLY A 195 -20.26 15.08 -1.79
C GLY A 195 -18.86 14.62 -1.43
N VAL A 196 -18.72 13.67 -0.51
CA VAL A 196 -17.42 13.13 -0.10
C VAL A 196 -16.79 12.31 -1.22
N ALA A 197 -17.57 11.48 -1.92
CA ALA A 197 -17.06 10.73 -3.06
C ALA A 197 -16.59 11.65 -4.19
N LEU A 198 -17.34 12.73 -4.46
CA LEU A 198 -16.99 13.73 -5.47
C LEU A 198 -15.71 14.51 -5.08
N ALA A 199 -15.58 14.89 -3.82
CA ALA A 199 -14.36 15.53 -3.31
C ALA A 199 -13.13 14.63 -3.50
N SER A 200 -13.26 13.34 -3.20
CA SER A 200 -12.19 12.37 -3.40
C SER A 200 -11.85 12.21 -4.89
N ALA A 201 -12.85 12.07 -5.76
CA ALA A 201 -12.62 11.96 -7.21
C ALA A 201 -11.94 13.20 -7.80
N ILE A 202 -12.36 14.41 -7.42
CA ILE A 202 -11.74 15.66 -7.87
C ILE A 202 -10.29 15.75 -7.37
N SER A 203 -10.04 15.45 -6.09
CA SER A 203 -8.71 15.50 -5.52
C SER A 203 -7.77 14.48 -6.18
N GLN A 204 -8.26 13.30 -6.54
CA GLN A 204 -7.53 12.31 -7.32
C GLN A 204 -7.20 12.84 -8.74
N CYS A 205 -8.13 13.50 -9.41
CA CYS A 205 -7.89 14.13 -10.72
C CYS A 205 -6.81 15.22 -10.62
N VAL A 206 -6.87 16.05 -9.59
CA VAL A 206 -5.88 17.13 -9.36
C VAL A 206 -4.50 16.51 -9.08
N SER A 207 -4.41 15.51 -8.21
CA SER A 207 -3.13 14.84 -7.92
C SER A 207 -2.54 14.16 -9.15
N ALA A 208 -3.38 13.51 -9.97
CA ALA A 208 -2.98 12.93 -11.26
C ALA A 208 -2.45 13.99 -12.23
N GLY A 209 -3.16 15.10 -12.39
CA GLY A 209 -2.73 16.20 -13.25
C GLY A 209 -1.39 16.78 -12.80
N LEU A 210 -1.22 17.00 -11.51
CA LEU A 210 0.03 17.55 -10.94
C LEU A 210 1.21 16.57 -11.09
N ILE A 211 1.01 15.26 -10.86
CA ILE A 211 2.11 14.29 -10.98
C ILE A 211 2.52 14.10 -12.44
N LEU A 212 1.56 14.06 -13.37
CA LEU A 212 1.84 14.00 -14.80
C LEU A 212 2.55 15.28 -15.27
N HIS A 213 2.07 16.46 -14.85
CA HIS A 213 2.75 17.73 -15.16
C HIS A 213 4.19 17.73 -14.61
N ALA A 214 4.41 17.24 -13.39
CA ALA A 214 5.74 17.13 -12.83
C ALA A 214 6.65 16.21 -13.66
N LEU A 215 6.13 15.09 -14.20
CA LEU A 215 6.87 14.19 -15.08
C LEU A 215 7.20 14.82 -16.44
N THR A 216 6.31 15.65 -17.02
CA THR A 216 6.60 16.34 -18.30
C THR A 216 7.64 17.44 -18.15
N ARG A 217 7.90 17.94 -16.93
CA ARG A 217 8.92 18.97 -16.66
C ARG A 217 10.30 18.41 -16.32
N VAL A 218 10.43 17.10 -16.27
CA VAL A 218 11.72 16.45 -16.05
C VAL A 218 12.61 16.58 -17.28
N GLN A 219 13.92 16.73 -17.06
CA GLN A 219 14.95 16.76 -18.12
C GLN A 219 15.88 15.55 -17.97
N ASP A 220 15.31 14.35 -17.90
CA ASP A 220 16.03 13.07 -17.75
C ASP A 220 15.29 11.98 -18.54
N CYS A 221 15.86 10.81 -18.69
CA CYS A 221 15.31 9.68 -19.45
C CYS A 221 13.93 9.19 -19.00
N TYR A 222 13.52 9.50 -17.76
CA TYR A 222 12.19 9.20 -17.25
C TYR A 222 11.16 10.31 -17.49
N ALA A 223 11.50 11.34 -18.28
CA ALA A 223 10.55 12.40 -18.66
C ALA A 223 9.38 11.82 -19.46
N LEU A 224 8.18 12.34 -19.19
CA LEU A 224 6.99 11.94 -19.89
C LEU A 224 6.71 12.83 -21.10
N HIS A 225 6.63 12.22 -22.27
CA HIS A 225 6.28 12.87 -23.53
C HIS A 225 5.01 12.23 -24.11
N PHE A 226 3.86 12.86 -23.97
CA PHE A 226 2.58 12.29 -24.40
C PHE A 226 2.53 11.90 -25.88
N LYS A 227 3.29 12.59 -26.73
CA LYS A 227 3.36 12.28 -28.18
C LYS A 227 4.14 10.99 -28.48
N GLU A 228 4.96 10.54 -27.56
CA GLU A 228 5.80 9.35 -27.68
C GLU A 228 5.19 8.15 -26.94
N ALA A 229 4.01 8.35 -26.32
CA ALA A 229 3.33 7.31 -25.57
C ALA A 229 2.87 6.18 -26.52
N LYS A 230 3.49 5.02 -26.35
CA LYS A 230 3.12 3.78 -27.04
C LYS A 230 3.29 2.58 -26.12
N LEU A 231 2.54 1.53 -26.38
CA LEU A 231 2.70 0.25 -25.70
C LEU A 231 3.86 -0.51 -26.34
N ASP A 232 4.95 -0.65 -25.59
CA ASP A 232 5.97 -1.63 -25.93
C ASP A 232 5.54 -3.01 -25.38
N PRO A 233 5.45 -4.07 -26.21
CA PRO A 233 4.98 -5.38 -25.77
C PRO A 233 5.86 -6.01 -24.70
N ALA A 234 7.19 -5.84 -24.77
CA ALA A 234 8.14 -6.42 -23.82
C ALA A 234 8.03 -5.71 -22.46
N MET A 235 7.97 -4.38 -22.46
CA MET A 235 7.80 -3.58 -21.25
C MET A 235 6.44 -3.82 -20.62
N THR A 236 5.37 -3.85 -21.43
CA THR A 236 4.01 -4.14 -20.96
C THR A 236 3.93 -5.51 -20.28
N LYS A 237 4.48 -6.57 -20.92
CA LYS A 237 4.55 -7.90 -20.33
C LYS A 237 5.31 -7.89 -18.99
N SER A 238 6.42 -7.19 -18.92
CA SER A 238 7.23 -7.09 -17.70
C SER A 238 6.52 -6.34 -16.58
N ILE A 239 5.85 -5.22 -16.88
CA ILE A 239 5.03 -4.45 -15.93
C ILE A 239 3.91 -5.33 -15.37
N LEU A 240 3.18 -6.02 -16.22
CA LEU A 240 2.08 -6.89 -15.79
C LEU A 240 2.58 -8.10 -14.99
N ALA A 241 3.69 -8.72 -15.41
CA ALA A 241 4.27 -9.86 -14.69
C ALA A 241 4.76 -9.50 -13.28
N LEU A 242 5.20 -8.26 -13.05
CA LEU A 242 5.62 -7.78 -11.74
C LEU A 242 4.47 -7.17 -10.93
N GLY A 243 3.59 -6.42 -11.59
CA GLY A 243 2.54 -5.63 -10.94
C GLY A 243 1.28 -6.42 -10.63
N LEU A 244 0.79 -7.28 -11.54
CA LEU A 244 -0.46 -8.02 -11.30
C LEU A 244 -0.40 -8.94 -10.08
N PRO A 245 0.64 -9.76 -9.86
CA PRO A 245 0.70 -10.60 -8.67
C PRO A 245 0.68 -9.76 -7.38
N ALA A 246 1.39 -8.61 -7.36
CA ALA A 246 1.40 -7.70 -6.21
C ALA A 246 0.03 -7.04 -5.98
N GLY A 247 -0.68 -6.68 -7.06
CA GLY A 247 -2.03 -6.14 -6.99
C GLY A 247 -3.04 -7.16 -6.46
N PHE A 248 -3.02 -8.37 -6.97
CA PHE A 248 -3.86 -9.46 -6.48
C PHE A 248 -3.57 -9.83 -5.03
N GLN A 249 -2.30 -9.81 -4.61
CA GLN A 249 -1.94 -10.04 -3.22
C GLN A 249 -2.65 -9.05 -2.30
N ASN A 250 -2.59 -7.75 -2.59
CA ASN A 250 -3.25 -6.72 -1.77
C ASN A 250 -4.76 -6.92 -1.73
N ALA A 251 -5.38 -7.27 -2.86
CA ALA A 251 -6.81 -7.57 -2.94
C ALA A 251 -7.19 -8.79 -2.07
N ILE A 252 -6.41 -9.88 -2.14
CA ILE A 252 -6.65 -11.09 -1.35
C ILE A 252 -6.46 -10.82 0.15
N PHE A 253 -5.50 -9.98 0.55
CA PHE A 253 -5.36 -9.55 1.94
C PHE A 253 -6.62 -8.83 2.45
N ALA A 254 -7.21 -7.95 1.65
CA ALA A 254 -8.44 -7.26 2.02
C ALA A 254 -9.59 -8.27 2.26
N ILE A 255 -9.70 -9.29 1.42
CA ILE A 255 -10.70 -10.36 1.60
C ILE A 255 -10.40 -11.21 2.84
N ALA A 256 -9.14 -11.59 3.07
CA ALA A 256 -8.76 -12.38 4.25
C ALA A 256 -9.08 -11.65 5.57
N ASN A 257 -8.95 -10.34 5.61
CA ASN A 257 -9.29 -9.53 6.78
C ASN A 257 -10.80 -9.56 7.11
N LEU A 258 -11.69 -9.85 6.14
CA LEU A 258 -13.12 -10.03 6.43
C LEU A 258 -13.38 -11.23 7.33
N PHE A 259 -12.68 -12.34 7.14
CA PHE A 259 -12.82 -13.53 7.98
C PHE A 259 -12.36 -13.25 9.41
N ILE A 260 -11.32 -12.44 9.58
CA ILE A 260 -10.86 -12.03 10.91
C ILE A 260 -11.89 -11.10 11.56
N GLN A 261 -12.44 -10.15 10.81
CA GLN A 261 -13.51 -9.27 11.30
C GLN A 261 -14.76 -10.04 11.71
N ALA A 262 -15.13 -11.09 10.97
CA ALA A 262 -16.21 -11.99 11.36
C ALA A 262 -15.92 -12.68 12.70
N GLY A 263 -14.65 -13.08 12.93
CA GLY A 263 -14.21 -13.60 14.23
C GLY A 263 -14.33 -12.57 15.37
N VAL A 264 -13.97 -11.31 15.11
CA VAL A 264 -14.15 -10.20 16.08
C VAL A 264 -15.63 -9.99 16.40
N ASN A 265 -16.47 -9.99 15.38
CA ASN A 265 -17.92 -9.75 15.54
C ASN A 265 -18.65 -10.90 16.29
N SER A 266 -17.99 -12.03 16.52
CA SER A 266 -18.55 -13.13 17.35
C SER A 266 -18.47 -12.86 18.85
N PHE A 267 -17.74 -11.82 19.27
CA PHE A 267 -17.67 -11.39 20.67
C PHE A 267 -18.81 -10.43 21.02
N ASP A 268 -18.92 -10.09 22.31
CA ASP A 268 -19.87 -9.11 22.80
C ASP A 268 -19.55 -7.68 22.27
N SER A 269 -20.54 -6.81 22.37
CA SER A 269 -20.44 -5.42 21.89
C SER A 269 -19.28 -4.64 22.53
N LEU A 270 -18.97 -4.91 23.80
CA LEU A 270 -17.87 -4.26 24.52
C LEU A 270 -16.52 -4.62 23.88
N MET A 271 -16.33 -5.91 23.60
CA MET A 271 -15.10 -6.42 22.99
C MET A 271 -14.93 -5.91 21.55
N VAL A 272 -16.01 -5.86 20.77
CA VAL A 272 -16.01 -5.31 19.41
C VAL A 272 -15.62 -3.82 19.41
N LYS A 273 -16.20 -3.03 20.33
CA LYS A 273 -15.83 -1.59 20.48
C LYS A 273 -14.36 -1.42 20.85
N GLY A 274 -13.86 -2.16 21.84
CA GLY A 274 -12.46 -2.09 22.27
C GLY A 274 -11.49 -2.50 21.15
N ASN A 275 -11.83 -3.57 20.43
CA ASN A 275 -11.05 -4.01 19.29
C ASN A 275 -11.01 -2.96 18.17
N SER A 276 -12.15 -2.33 17.86
CA SER A 276 -12.23 -1.28 16.84
C SER A 276 -11.39 -0.07 17.20
N ALA A 277 -11.40 0.35 18.47
CA ALA A 277 -10.52 1.43 18.94
C ALA A 277 -9.04 1.07 18.78
N ALA A 278 -8.65 -0.15 19.17
CA ALA A 278 -7.27 -0.62 19.06
C ALA A 278 -6.80 -0.80 17.60
N ALA A 279 -7.71 -1.14 16.69
CA ALA A 279 -7.40 -1.32 15.27
C ALA A 279 -6.91 -0.04 14.56
N ASN A 280 -7.22 1.14 15.11
CA ASN A 280 -6.70 2.40 14.56
C ASN A 280 -5.17 2.53 14.67
N ALA A 281 -4.51 1.74 15.49
CA ALA A 281 -3.05 1.70 15.57
C ALA A 281 -2.41 0.99 14.37
N ASP A 282 -3.11 0.03 13.75
CA ASP A 282 -2.55 -0.81 12.67
C ASP A 282 -2.03 0.02 11.50
N PRO A 283 -2.83 0.90 10.84
CA PRO A 283 -2.34 1.66 9.70
C PRO A 283 -1.21 2.62 10.10
N LEU A 284 -1.23 3.20 11.30
CA LEU A 284 -0.20 4.11 11.75
C LEU A 284 1.17 3.42 11.86
N ILE A 285 1.21 2.19 12.36
CA ILE A 285 2.44 1.42 12.52
C ILE A 285 2.87 0.81 11.18
N TYR A 286 1.94 0.14 10.49
CA TYR A 286 2.22 -0.53 9.22
C TYR A 286 2.68 0.43 8.13
N ASP A 287 2.04 1.57 7.98
CA ASP A 287 2.35 2.52 6.92
C ASP A 287 3.69 3.22 7.14
N CYS A 288 4.09 3.40 8.42
CA CYS A 288 5.46 3.83 8.73
C CYS A 288 6.50 2.76 8.35
N MET A 289 6.23 1.48 8.66
CA MET A 289 7.11 0.37 8.30
C MET A 289 7.16 0.17 6.77
N ALA A 290 6.03 0.35 6.09
CA ALA A 290 5.88 0.18 4.64
C ALA A 290 6.83 1.06 3.84
N ALA A 291 7.09 2.27 4.30
CA ALA A 291 8.01 3.19 3.64
C ALA A 291 9.43 2.59 3.46
N PHE A 292 9.89 1.82 4.44
CA PHE A 292 11.23 1.22 4.39
C PHE A 292 11.28 -0.01 3.47
N TYR A 293 10.26 -0.84 3.42
CA TYR A 293 10.25 -1.95 2.48
C TYR A 293 9.96 -1.51 1.03
N MET A 294 9.19 -0.43 0.83
CA MET A 294 9.04 0.17 -0.49
C MET A 294 10.37 0.75 -0.99
N ALA A 295 11.10 1.48 -0.14
CA ALA A 295 12.45 1.94 -0.44
C ALA A 295 13.40 0.76 -0.72
N CYS A 296 13.31 -0.34 0.04
CA CYS A 296 14.10 -1.55 -0.18
C CYS A 296 14.00 -2.05 -1.61
N ALA A 297 12.78 -2.18 -2.16
CA ALA A 297 12.57 -2.61 -3.53
C ALA A 297 13.26 -1.70 -4.56
N SER A 298 13.14 -0.39 -4.40
CA SER A 298 13.78 0.61 -5.29
C SER A 298 15.31 0.55 -5.22
N PHE A 299 15.88 0.53 -3.99
CA PHE A 299 17.33 0.46 -3.79
C PHE A 299 17.92 -0.85 -4.31
N MET A 300 17.28 -1.97 -4.03
CA MET A 300 17.73 -3.27 -4.52
C MET A 300 17.68 -3.34 -6.04
N SER A 301 16.58 -2.88 -6.64
CA SER A 301 16.40 -2.93 -8.09
C SER A 301 17.40 -2.02 -8.82
N GLN A 302 17.62 -0.78 -8.35
CA GLN A 302 18.64 0.09 -8.94
C GLN A 302 20.05 -0.47 -8.79
N ASN A 303 20.43 -0.95 -7.60
CA ASN A 303 21.78 -1.48 -7.38
C ASN A 303 21.99 -2.82 -8.10
N TYR A 304 20.93 -3.61 -8.30
CA TYR A 304 20.97 -4.81 -9.13
C TYR A 304 21.22 -4.44 -10.61
N GLY A 305 20.44 -3.47 -11.13
CA GLY A 305 20.66 -2.95 -12.49
C GLY A 305 22.06 -2.37 -12.69
N ALA A 306 22.61 -1.69 -11.68
CA ALA A 306 23.95 -1.10 -11.71
C ALA A 306 25.09 -2.12 -11.50
N GLY A 307 24.80 -3.40 -11.35
CA GLY A 307 25.84 -4.42 -11.15
C GLY A 307 26.57 -4.32 -9.80
N LYS A 308 25.91 -3.84 -8.74
CA LYS A 308 26.53 -3.61 -7.41
C LYS A 308 26.01 -4.61 -6.35
N PRO A 309 26.46 -5.90 -6.37
CA PRO A 309 25.90 -6.95 -5.52
C PRO A 309 26.02 -6.68 -4.02
N ASP A 310 27.11 -6.06 -3.56
CA ASP A 310 27.28 -5.72 -2.15
C ASP A 310 26.27 -4.69 -1.68
N ARG A 311 25.94 -3.71 -2.53
CA ARG A 311 24.91 -2.72 -2.20
C ARG A 311 23.52 -3.34 -2.23
N VAL A 312 23.22 -4.28 -3.13
CA VAL A 312 21.97 -5.04 -3.13
C VAL A 312 21.76 -5.72 -1.78
N LYS A 313 22.76 -6.46 -1.31
CA LYS A 313 22.71 -7.15 0.00
C LYS A 313 22.54 -6.17 1.17
N LYS A 314 23.36 -5.11 1.19
CA LYS A 314 23.29 -4.08 2.24
C LYS A 314 21.95 -3.34 2.25
N SER A 315 21.35 -3.07 1.09
CA SER A 315 20.03 -2.43 1.00
C SER A 315 18.95 -3.24 1.72
N TYR A 316 18.94 -4.56 1.53
CA TYR A 316 18.01 -5.44 2.23
C TYR A 316 18.16 -5.35 3.74
N PHE A 317 19.37 -5.58 4.26
CA PHE A 317 19.57 -5.60 5.71
C PHE A 317 19.34 -4.25 6.39
N ILE A 318 19.72 -3.14 5.75
CA ILE A 318 19.49 -1.80 6.30
C ILE A 318 18.00 -1.47 6.30
N SER A 319 17.27 -1.75 5.22
CA SER A 319 15.83 -1.52 5.17
C SER A 319 15.08 -2.40 6.17
N LEU A 320 15.48 -3.66 6.32
CA LEU A 320 14.94 -4.57 7.32
C LEU A 320 15.18 -4.05 8.74
N ALA A 321 16.40 -3.60 9.05
CA ALA A 321 16.74 -3.05 10.35
C ALA A 321 15.92 -1.79 10.68
N TYR A 322 15.72 -0.90 9.72
CA TYR A 322 14.89 0.28 9.89
C TYR A 322 13.41 -0.07 10.07
N SER A 323 12.86 -0.93 9.22
CA SER A 323 11.45 -1.35 9.31
C SER A 323 11.17 -2.05 10.64
N PHE A 324 12.05 -2.98 11.03
CA PHE A 324 11.99 -3.66 12.33
C PHE A 324 12.10 -2.67 13.50
N GLY A 325 13.07 -1.76 13.45
CA GLY A 325 13.30 -0.76 14.49
C GLY A 325 12.11 0.19 14.66
N VAL A 326 11.52 0.63 13.56
CA VAL A 326 10.30 1.46 13.58
C VAL A 326 9.11 0.67 14.12
N GLY A 327 8.91 -0.56 13.67
CA GLY A 327 7.85 -1.44 14.18
C GLY A 327 7.99 -1.72 15.68
N LEU A 328 9.22 -1.95 16.14
CA LEU A 328 9.51 -2.15 17.57
C LEU A 328 9.31 -0.85 18.39
N ALA A 329 9.74 0.30 17.88
CA ALA A 329 9.60 1.58 18.57
C ALA A 329 8.14 2.02 18.68
N LEU A 330 7.39 1.98 17.57
CA LEU A 330 5.96 2.35 17.56
C LEU A 330 5.11 1.32 18.28
N GLY A 331 5.36 0.02 18.09
CA GLY A 331 4.69 -1.05 18.80
C GLY A 331 5.01 -1.03 20.29
N GLY A 332 6.26 -0.82 20.68
CA GLY A 332 6.65 -0.62 22.07
C GLY A 332 5.99 0.60 22.70
N GLY A 333 5.93 1.72 21.98
CA GLY A 333 5.16 2.90 22.37
C GLY A 333 3.69 2.58 22.59
N LEU A 334 3.07 1.86 21.68
CA LEU A 334 1.68 1.41 21.82
C LEU A 334 1.50 0.46 23.02
N PHE A 335 2.47 -0.41 23.30
CA PHE A 335 2.41 -1.28 24.47
C PHE A 335 2.46 -0.50 25.78
N LEU A 336 3.34 0.52 25.88
CA LEU A 336 3.52 1.33 27.07
C LEU A 336 2.39 2.36 27.27
N PHE A 337 1.94 2.99 26.20
CA PHE A 337 0.95 4.07 26.19
C PHE A 337 -0.39 3.67 25.59
N GLY A 338 -0.68 2.36 25.48
CA GLY A 338 -1.87 1.86 24.82
C GLY A 338 -3.18 2.34 25.45
N ARG A 339 -3.23 2.47 26.78
CA ARG A 339 -4.40 3.02 27.47
C ARG A 339 -4.67 4.46 27.07
N GLN A 340 -3.64 5.30 27.02
CA GLN A 340 -3.75 6.70 26.60
C GLN A 340 -4.16 6.80 25.12
N PHE A 341 -3.60 5.93 24.28
CA PHE A 341 -3.98 5.87 22.87
C PHE A 341 -5.46 5.49 22.70
N LEU A 342 -5.93 4.45 23.40
CA LEU A 342 -7.34 4.03 23.35
C LEU A 342 -8.28 5.09 23.91
N ALA A 343 -7.85 5.83 24.94
CA ALA A 343 -8.63 6.93 25.52
C ALA A 343 -8.89 8.10 24.55
N LEU A 344 -8.18 8.19 23.42
CA LEU A 344 -8.50 9.14 22.37
C LEU A 344 -9.80 8.78 21.61
N PHE A 345 -10.21 7.53 21.65
CA PHE A 345 -11.37 7.03 20.91
C PHE A 345 -12.57 6.74 21.81
N THR A 346 -12.37 6.55 23.11
CA THR A 346 -13.45 6.24 24.06
C THR A 346 -13.14 6.73 25.46
N THR A 347 -14.18 7.16 26.16
CA THR A 347 -14.11 7.54 27.60
C THR A 347 -14.49 6.38 28.52
N GLU A 348 -15.01 5.26 27.98
CA GLU A 348 -15.45 4.10 28.74
C GLU A 348 -14.25 3.21 29.13
N SER A 349 -13.91 3.16 30.40
CA SER A 349 -12.79 2.35 30.93
C SER A 349 -12.90 0.87 30.53
N ALA A 350 -14.11 0.29 30.53
CA ALA A 350 -14.32 -1.09 30.15
C ALA A 350 -13.97 -1.36 28.66
N VAL A 351 -14.24 -0.39 27.76
CA VAL A 351 -13.87 -0.48 26.35
C VAL A 351 -12.35 -0.38 26.18
N VAL A 352 -11.69 0.46 26.96
CA VAL A 352 -10.21 0.56 26.99
C VAL A 352 -9.62 -0.78 27.43
N ASP A 353 -10.13 -1.39 28.50
CA ASP A 353 -9.64 -2.69 28.99
C ASP A 353 -9.85 -3.82 27.95
N ALA A 354 -10.96 -3.80 27.23
CA ALA A 354 -11.21 -4.72 26.13
C ALA A 354 -10.21 -4.53 24.97
N GLY A 355 -9.93 -3.28 24.59
CA GLY A 355 -8.96 -2.95 23.55
C GLY A 355 -7.52 -3.34 23.92
N MET A 356 -7.16 -3.22 25.20
CA MET A 356 -5.83 -3.61 25.70
C MET A 356 -5.53 -5.10 25.52
N LYS A 357 -6.53 -5.98 25.45
CA LYS A 357 -6.33 -7.42 25.14
C LYS A 357 -5.74 -7.62 23.75
N ARG A 358 -6.19 -6.84 22.76
CA ARG A 358 -5.60 -6.84 21.41
C ARG A 358 -4.22 -6.21 21.41
N VAL A 359 -4.08 -5.03 22.02
CA VAL A 359 -2.80 -4.32 22.12
C VAL A 359 -1.72 -5.22 22.72
N GLY A 360 -2.04 -5.98 23.77
CA GLY A 360 -1.10 -6.90 24.42
C GLY A 360 -0.54 -8.00 23.48
N VAL A 361 -1.30 -8.42 22.47
CA VAL A 361 -0.81 -9.40 21.47
C VAL A 361 -0.12 -8.70 20.29
N MET A 362 -0.73 -7.62 19.77
CA MET A 362 -0.31 -7.03 18.51
C MET A 362 0.89 -6.08 18.64
N ALA A 363 0.97 -5.32 19.73
CA ALA A 363 1.90 -4.20 19.85
C ALA A 363 3.36 -4.58 19.58
N LEU A 364 3.86 -5.63 20.20
CA LEU A 364 5.23 -6.10 19.98
C LEU A 364 5.35 -7.05 18.77
N ALA A 365 4.24 -7.55 18.26
CA ALA A 365 4.24 -8.45 17.12
C ALA A 365 4.44 -7.73 15.77
N TYR A 366 4.11 -6.44 15.67
CA TYR A 366 4.27 -5.69 14.40
C TYR A 366 5.69 -5.77 13.82
N CYS A 367 6.73 -5.72 14.65
CA CYS A 367 8.10 -5.80 14.17
C CYS A 367 8.43 -7.12 13.46
N ILE A 368 7.70 -8.22 13.75
CA ILE A 368 7.86 -9.52 13.09
C ILE A 368 7.48 -9.42 11.61
N SER A 369 6.47 -8.61 11.27
CA SER A 369 6.05 -8.42 9.88
C SER A 369 7.14 -7.81 9.01
N ALA A 370 8.09 -7.07 9.58
CA ALA A 370 9.22 -6.51 8.84
C ALA A 370 10.03 -7.58 8.11
N PHE A 371 10.22 -8.75 8.72
CA PHE A 371 10.94 -9.86 8.09
C PHE A 371 10.21 -10.39 6.86
N MET A 372 8.88 -10.46 6.93
CA MET A 372 8.05 -10.87 5.80
C MET A 372 8.07 -9.79 4.70
N ASP A 373 7.67 -8.57 5.03
CA ASP A 373 7.41 -7.50 4.06
C ASP A 373 8.67 -7.01 3.37
N CYS A 374 9.79 -6.83 4.12
CA CYS A 374 11.07 -6.46 3.51
C CYS A 374 11.63 -7.58 2.63
N THR A 375 11.42 -8.85 2.96
CA THR A 375 11.90 -9.97 2.14
C THR A 375 11.10 -10.12 0.85
N ILE A 376 9.77 -9.89 0.90
CA ILE A 376 8.92 -9.81 -0.28
C ILE A 376 9.39 -8.67 -1.20
N ALA A 377 9.59 -7.48 -0.62
CA ALA A 377 10.06 -6.31 -1.35
C ALA A 377 11.45 -6.54 -1.98
N ALA A 378 12.34 -7.21 -1.26
CA ALA A 378 13.66 -7.60 -1.75
C ALA A 378 13.59 -8.57 -2.93
N SER A 379 12.74 -9.59 -2.84
CA SER A 379 12.50 -10.54 -3.93
C SER A 379 11.94 -9.84 -5.17
N ARG A 380 11.00 -8.90 -4.98
CA ARG A 380 10.47 -8.06 -6.06
C ARG A 380 11.53 -7.17 -6.68
N GLY A 381 12.40 -6.58 -5.87
CA GLY A 381 13.55 -5.78 -6.33
C GLY A 381 14.50 -6.59 -7.23
N LEU A 382 14.60 -7.90 -7.04
CA LEU A 382 15.29 -8.83 -7.94
C LEU A 382 14.43 -9.28 -9.14
N GLY A 383 13.20 -8.78 -9.29
CA GLY A 383 12.27 -9.11 -10.37
C GLY A 383 11.52 -10.43 -10.18
N LYS A 384 11.46 -10.94 -8.96
CA LYS A 384 10.71 -12.16 -8.60
C LYS A 384 9.47 -11.77 -7.81
N THR A 385 8.29 -11.84 -8.43
CA THR A 385 7.03 -11.42 -7.79
C THR A 385 6.06 -12.57 -7.59
N VAL A 386 5.94 -13.49 -8.55
CA VAL A 386 4.91 -14.53 -8.53
C VAL A 386 5.06 -15.46 -7.33
N VAL A 387 6.24 -16.04 -7.12
CA VAL A 387 6.45 -17.00 -6.02
C VAL A 387 6.30 -16.35 -4.65
N PRO A 388 6.90 -15.17 -4.36
CA PRO A 388 6.64 -14.45 -3.11
C PRO A 388 5.14 -14.18 -2.88
N THR A 389 4.43 -13.78 -3.92
CA THR A 389 2.97 -13.56 -3.82
C THR A 389 2.23 -14.84 -3.42
N VAL A 390 2.56 -15.99 -4.02
CA VAL A 390 1.95 -17.28 -3.65
C VAL A 390 2.29 -17.65 -2.22
N ILE A 391 3.55 -17.50 -1.79
CA ILE A 391 3.97 -17.80 -0.41
C ILE A 391 3.16 -16.96 0.58
N VAL A 392 2.98 -15.65 0.32
CA VAL A 392 2.21 -14.76 1.19
C VAL A 392 0.73 -15.13 1.20
N ILE A 393 0.13 -15.40 0.04
CA ILE A 393 -1.29 -15.81 -0.02
C ILE A 393 -1.50 -17.09 0.81
N MET A 394 -0.64 -18.07 0.66
CA MET A 394 -0.76 -19.32 1.41
C MET A 394 -0.43 -19.14 2.89
N GLY A 395 0.69 -18.51 3.21
CA GLY A 395 1.19 -18.37 4.58
C GLY A 395 0.45 -17.33 5.42
N SER A 396 -0.10 -16.29 4.80
CA SER A 396 -0.83 -15.24 5.53
C SER A 396 -2.34 -15.29 5.30
N CYS A 397 -2.83 -15.40 4.06
CA CYS A 397 -4.27 -15.34 3.84
C CYS A 397 -4.95 -16.69 4.13
N VAL A 398 -4.52 -17.78 3.45
CA VAL A 398 -5.13 -19.11 3.63
C VAL A 398 -4.93 -19.61 5.07
N PHE A 399 -3.70 -19.48 5.60
CA PHE A 399 -3.40 -19.86 6.98
C PHE A 399 -4.30 -19.16 8.00
N ARG A 400 -4.55 -17.84 7.82
CA ARG A 400 -5.43 -17.08 8.73
C ARG A 400 -6.87 -17.57 8.68
N VAL A 401 -7.39 -17.87 7.50
CA VAL A 401 -8.73 -18.44 7.36
C VAL A 401 -8.81 -19.79 8.08
N ILE A 402 -7.85 -20.69 7.85
CA ILE A 402 -7.80 -21.99 8.54
C ILE A 402 -7.72 -21.79 10.06
N TRP A 403 -6.90 -20.85 10.54
CA TRP A 403 -6.75 -20.55 11.96
C TRP A 403 -8.08 -20.13 12.60
N VAL A 404 -8.85 -19.27 11.93
CA VAL A 404 -10.17 -18.81 12.42
C VAL A 404 -11.14 -19.99 12.58
N TYR A 405 -11.18 -20.91 11.62
CA TYR A 405 -12.08 -22.05 11.65
C TYR A 405 -11.58 -23.26 12.48
N THR A 406 -10.34 -23.23 12.96
CA THR A 406 -9.75 -24.32 13.76
C THR A 406 -9.39 -23.85 15.16
N ILE A 407 -8.29 -23.15 15.32
CA ILE A 407 -7.74 -22.76 16.62
C ILE A 407 -8.66 -21.76 17.31
N PHE A 408 -9.05 -20.69 16.61
CA PHE A 408 -9.94 -19.69 17.18
C PHE A 408 -11.32 -20.28 17.49
N ALA A 409 -11.88 -21.10 16.62
CA ALA A 409 -13.17 -21.77 16.86
C ALA A 409 -13.16 -22.65 18.13
N ARG A 410 -12.00 -23.22 18.48
CA ARG A 410 -11.85 -24.05 19.69
C ARG A 410 -11.68 -23.26 20.98
N PHE A 411 -10.87 -22.20 20.96
CA PHE A 411 -10.52 -21.45 22.17
C PHE A 411 -11.38 -20.20 22.38
N HIS A 412 -11.90 -19.60 21.33
CA HIS A 412 -12.81 -18.45 21.29
C HIS A 412 -12.41 -17.29 22.24
N THR A 413 -11.14 -16.86 22.20
CA THR A 413 -10.60 -15.75 22.99
C THR A 413 -9.95 -14.70 22.09
N ILE A 414 -9.88 -13.45 22.55
CA ILE A 414 -9.19 -12.38 21.81
C ILE A 414 -7.72 -12.73 21.57
N PRO A 415 -6.94 -13.20 22.54
CA PRO A 415 -5.56 -13.63 22.26
C PRO A 415 -5.49 -14.76 21.24
N SER A 416 -6.38 -15.78 21.30
CA SER A 416 -6.36 -16.87 20.32
C SER A 416 -6.70 -16.40 18.90
N LEU A 417 -7.53 -15.36 18.76
CA LEU A 417 -7.80 -14.74 17.46
C LEU A 417 -6.56 -13.99 16.95
N TYR A 418 -5.97 -13.10 17.75
CA TYR A 418 -4.89 -12.22 17.28
C TYR A 418 -3.51 -12.89 17.18
N LEU A 419 -3.27 -14.00 17.85
CA LEU A 419 -2.05 -14.80 17.66
C LEU A 419 -1.88 -15.30 16.23
N LEU A 420 -2.96 -15.33 15.43
CA LEU A 420 -2.86 -15.66 14.01
C LEU A 420 -1.91 -14.70 13.24
N TYR A 421 -1.80 -13.43 13.66
CA TYR A 421 -0.92 -12.45 13.00
C TYR A 421 0.56 -12.79 13.19
N PRO A 422 1.12 -12.81 14.42
CA PRO A 422 2.53 -13.14 14.59
C PRO A 422 2.88 -14.54 14.08
N CYS A 423 2.00 -15.53 14.23
CA CYS A 423 2.25 -16.88 13.71
C CYS A 423 2.29 -16.89 12.17
N SER A 424 1.33 -16.23 11.49
CA SER A 424 1.32 -16.16 10.04
C SER A 424 2.50 -15.36 9.50
N TRP A 425 2.87 -14.25 10.14
CA TRP A 425 4.04 -13.45 9.74
C TRP A 425 5.35 -14.22 9.89
N ALA A 426 5.54 -14.91 11.02
CA ALA A 426 6.74 -15.70 11.24
C ALA A 426 6.86 -16.88 10.25
N LEU A 427 5.78 -17.61 10.03
CA LEU A 427 5.73 -18.71 9.07
C LEU A 427 6.03 -18.23 7.64
N THR A 428 5.32 -17.18 7.22
CA THR A 428 5.50 -16.59 5.89
C THR A 428 6.91 -16.01 5.74
N ALA A 429 7.45 -15.32 6.76
CA ALA A 429 8.79 -14.77 6.74
C ALA A 429 9.85 -15.84 6.55
N ILE A 430 9.73 -16.98 7.23
CA ILE A 430 10.67 -18.10 7.07
C ILE A 430 10.65 -18.59 5.62
N ALA A 431 9.48 -18.85 5.06
CA ALA A 431 9.35 -19.31 3.67
C ALA A 431 9.89 -18.27 2.67
N GLU A 432 9.59 -16.97 2.86
CA GLU A 432 10.10 -15.88 2.04
C GLU A 432 11.62 -15.73 2.12
N ILE A 433 12.22 -15.84 3.31
CA ILE A 433 13.67 -15.76 3.50
C ILE A 433 14.36 -16.92 2.78
N LEU A 434 13.85 -18.14 2.91
CA LEU A 434 14.42 -19.31 2.21
C LEU A 434 14.36 -19.13 0.69
N TYR A 435 13.22 -18.66 0.17
CA TYR A 435 13.07 -18.35 -1.25
C TYR A 435 13.99 -17.22 -1.69
N PHE A 436 14.06 -16.13 -0.91
CA PHE A 436 14.92 -14.99 -1.21
C PHE A 436 16.42 -15.38 -1.28
N ILE A 437 16.90 -16.22 -0.35
CA ILE A 437 18.27 -16.73 -0.38
C ILE A 437 18.54 -17.47 -1.69
N HIS A 438 17.59 -18.29 -2.14
CA HIS A 438 17.70 -18.99 -3.42
C HIS A 438 17.76 -18.02 -4.60
N CYS A 439 16.83 -17.07 -4.68
CA CYS A 439 16.77 -16.05 -5.72
C CYS A 439 18.01 -15.16 -5.74
N TYR A 440 18.46 -14.73 -4.55
CA TYR A 440 19.65 -13.91 -4.43
C TYR A 440 20.90 -14.65 -4.95
N LYS A 441 21.08 -15.92 -4.60
CA LYS A 441 22.18 -16.74 -5.10
C LYS A 441 22.15 -16.86 -6.63
N GLN A 442 20.96 -17.05 -7.22
CA GLN A 442 20.79 -17.10 -8.67
C GLN A 442 21.13 -15.77 -9.33
N ALA A 443 20.58 -14.67 -8.80
CA ALA A 443 20.79 -13.32 -9.33
C ALA A 443 22.28 -12.91 -9.28
N MET A 444 23.00 -13.32 -8.23
CA MET A 444 24.42 -12.99 -8.05
C MET A 444 25.36 -13.84 -8.91
N LYS A 445 24.92 -14.97 -9.44
CA LYS A 445 25.73 -15.76 -10.39
C LYS A 445 26.06 -14.97 -11.65
N ILE A 446 25.11 -14.17 -12.14
CA ILE A 446 25.28 -13.34 -13.33
C ILE A 446 26.47 -12.37 -13.20
N PHE A 447 26.78 -11.91 -11.98
CA PHE A 447 27.92 -11.02 -11.73
C PHE A 447 29.26 -11.75 -11.50
N ARG A 448 29.23 -13.10 -11.40
CA ARG A 448 30.42 -13.93 -11.16
C ARG A 448 30.93 -14.64 -12.42
N GLU A 449 30.06 -14.80 -13.41
CA GLU A 449 30.48 -15.39 -14.69
C GLU A 449 31.25 -14.33 -15.48
N PRO A 450 32.50 -14.66 -15.92
CA PRO A 450 33.25 -13.75 -16.78
C PRO A 450 32.45 -13.58 -18.09
N ILE A 451 32.36 -12.34 -18.56
CA ILE A 451 31.78 -12.03 -19.89
C ILE A 451 32.50 -12.94 -20.88
N PRO A 452 31.81 -13.76 -21.68
CA PRO A 452 32.46 -14.55 -22.72
C PRO A 452 33.28 -13.62 -23.61
N SER A 453 34.56 -13.88 -23.74
CA SER A 453 35.50 -13.09 -24.51
C SER A 453 35.27 -13.23 -26.03
N SER A 454 34.02 -13.39 -26.46
CA SER A 454 33.64 -13.48 -27.87
C SER A 454 32.31 -12.76 -28.10
N LEU A 455 32.43 -11.46 -28.39
CA LEU A 455 31.63 -10.71 -29.35
C LEU A 455 32.37 -9.43 -29.72
#